data_fc77be059e393ea1365d2ef7c58ab9a8
#
_entry.id   fc77be059e393ea1365d2ef7c58ab9a8
#
_cell.length_a   1.000
_cell.length_b   1.000
_cell.length_c   1.000
_cell.angle_alpha   90.00
_cell.angle_beta   90.00
_cell.angle_gamma   90.00
#
_symmetry.space_group_name_H-M   'P 1'
#
loop_
_entity.id
_entity.type
_entity.pdbx_description
1 polymer ?
#
loop_
_entity_poly.entity_id
_entity_poly.type
_entity_poly.pdbx_seq_one_letter_code
_entity_poly.pdbx_strand_id
1 'polypeptide(L)'
;MIVERRMYDTERILLELESLPDWDLQICLQSYEGNRDHTFGCGLLKKILDSGRREEDLVHKLFNIPYVNSIIDEYKLYRTKFFLMRPKTCYSYHRDQTKRLHIPIVTNDKCFFVINDKVVRTPEEGRPYVLD
;
A
#
# COMPACT_ATOMS: atom_id res chain seq x y z
N MET A 1 -4.84 -9.86 13.28
CA MET A 1 -3.91 -9.82 12.12
C MET A 1 -3.80 -11.22 11.50
N ILE A 2 -3.89 -11.30 10.19
CA ILE A 2 -3.70 -12.55 9.46
C ILE A 2 -2.35 -12.48 8.74
N VAL A 3 -1.55 -13.54 8.85
CA VAL A 3 -0.25 -13.66 8.18
C VAL A 3 -0.41 -14.70 7.07
N GLU A 4 -0.15 -14.27 5.83
CA GLU A 4 -0.25 -15.17 4.68
C GLU A 4 0.97 -16.10 4.58
N ARG A 5 0.77 -17.29 4.01
CA ARG A 5 1.88 -18.24 3.83
C ARG A 5 2.80 -17.88 2.68
N ARG A 6 2.28 -17.17 1.69
CA ARG A 6 3.03 -16.81 0.48
C ARG A 6 4.08 -15.76 0.78
N MET A 7 5.22 -15.88 0.14
CA MET A 7 6.28 -14.86 0.14
C MET A 7 6.46 -14.33 -1.27
N TYR A 8 6.51 -13.02 -1.41
CA TYR A 8 6.80 -12.37 -2.69
C TYR A 8 8.27 -12.00 -2.77
N ASP A 9 8.77 -11.95 -4.01
CA ASP A 9 10.15 -11.59 -4.31
C ASP A 9 10.33 -10.07 -4.24
N THR A 10 10.92 -9.59 -3.15
CA THR A 10 11.11 -8.16 -2.90
C THR A 10 12.11 -7.52 -3.88
N GLU A 11 13.06 -8.28 -4.41
CA GLU A 11 13.98 -7.77 -5.43
C GLU A 11 13.24 -7.42 -6.72
N ARG A 12 12.29 -8.25 -7.13
CA ARG A 12 11.44 -7.96 -8.29
C ARG A 12 10.55 -6.75 -8.05
N ILE A 13 10.00 -6.63 -6.86
CA ILE A 13 9.19 -5.45 -6.49
C ILE A 13 10.06 -4.20 -6.56
N LEU A 14 11.27 -4.23 -6.00
CA LEU A 14 12.19 -3.09 -6.01
C LEU A 14 12.61 -2.68 -7.42
N LEU A 15 12.84 -3.64 -8.31
CA LEU A 15 13.16 -3.34 -9.70
C LEU A 15 12.01 -2.61 -10.40
N GLU A 16 10.78 -3.05 -10.17
CA GLU A 16 9.60 -2.38 -10.73
C GLU A 16 9.38 -1.00 -10.10
N LEU A 17 9.67 -0.86 -8.81
CA LEU A 17 9.61 0.43 -8.13
C LEU A 17 10.53 1.47 -8.77
N GLU A 18 11.73 1.06 -9.20
CA GLU A 18 12.69 1.94 -9.87
C GLU A 18 12.17 2.48 -11.21
N SER A 19 11.24 1.80 -11.86
CA SER A 19 10.66 2.23 -13.14
C SER A 19 9.59 3.31 -13.00
N LEU A 20 9.14 3.59 -11.77
CA LEU A 20 8.09 4.56 -11.51
C LEU A 20 8.62 6.01 -11.62
N PRO A 21 7.75 6.99 -11.91
CA PRO A 21 8.14 8.40 -11.85
C PRO A 21 8.55 8.78 -10.43
N ASP A 22 9.23 9.92 -10.30
CA ASP A 22 9.63 10.43 -8.99
C ASP A 22 8.42 10.64 -8.09
N TRP A 23 8.57 10.23 -6.84
CA TRP A 23 7.52 10.38 -5.82
C TRP A 23 8.17 10.61 -4.46
N ASP A 24 7.41 11.19 -3.52
CA ASP A 24 7.95 11.49 -2.20
C ASP A 24 7.58 10.39 -1.19
N LEU A 25 6.51 10.56 -0.42
CA LEU A 25 6.15 9.62 0.64
C LEU A 25 5.19 8.53 0.20
N GLN A 26 4.40 8.78 -0.81
CA GLN A 26 3.41 7.83 -1.33
C GLN A 26 3.27 7.95 -2.84
N ILE A 27 3.01 6.82 -3.49
CA ILE A 27 2.59 6.78 -4.89
C ILE A 27 1.50 5.74 -5.03
N CYS A 28 0.37 6.11 -5.62
CA CYS A 28 -0.71 5.19 -5.91
C CYS A 28 -0.44 4.44 -7.21
N LEU A 29 -0.73 3.14 -7.18
CA LEU A 29 -0.59 2.24 -8.31
C LEU A 29 -1.91 2.03 -9.04
N GLN A 30 -3.01 2.52 -8.48
CA GLN A 30 -4.36 2.40 -9.00
C GLN A 30 -5.13 3.70 -8.82
N SER A 31 -6.04 3.97 -9.76
CA SER A 31 -7.00 5.06 -9.65
C SER A 31 -8.34 4.63 -10.26
N TYR A 32 -9.29 5.56 -10.36
CA TYR A 32 -10.52 5.27 -11.08
C TYR A 32 -10.29 5.37 -12.60
N GLU A 33 -11.14 4.73 -13.37
CA GLU A 33 -11.01 4.68 -14.82
C GLU A 33 -10.95 6.10 -15.42
N GLY A 34 -9.95 6.32 -16.28
CA GLY A 34 -9.74 7.60 -16.94
C GLY A 34 -8.85 8.57 -16.18
N ASN A 35 -8.54 8.31 -14.92
CA ASN A 35 -7.62 9.14 -14.14
C ASN A 35 -6.22 8.55 -14.16
N ARG A 36 -5.22 9.39 -14.47
CA ARG A 36 -3.81 8.99 -14.46
C ARG A 36 -3.00 9.64 -13.34
N ASP A 37 -3.66 10.37 -12.46
CA ASP A 37 -2.99 11.03 -11.34
C ASP A 37 -2.68 10.02 -10.24
N HIS A 38 -1.40 9.68 -10.10
CA HIS A 38 -0.91 8.75 -9.08
C HIS A 38 -0.90 9.34 -7.66
N THR A 39 -1.30 10.58 -7.48
CA THR A 39 -1.44 11.20 -6.16
C THR A 39 -2.87 11.17 -5.65
N PHE A 40 -3.85 10.89 -6.50
CA PHE A 40 -5.27 10.97 -6.13
C PHE A 40 -5.64 10.07 -4.95
N GLY A 41 -5.14 8.85 -4.92
CA GLY A 41 -5.39 7.91 -3.84
C GLY A 41 -4.49 8.07 -2.61
N CYS A 42 -3.54 9.00 -2.65
CA CYS A 42 -2.61 9.23 -1.54
C CYS A 42 -3.25 10.11 -0.46
N GLY A 43 -2.76 9.97 0.76
CA GLY A 43 -3.21 10.80 1.88
C GLY A 43 -4.57 10.40 2.43
N LEU A 44 -5.37 11.39 2.82
CA LEU A 44 -6.63 11.17 3.52
C LEU A 44 -7.71 10.61 2.60
N LEU A 45 -8.47 9.65 3.10
CA LEU A 45 -9.63 9.08 2.43
C LEU A 45 -10.70 10.14 2.10
N LYS A 46 -10.81 11.18 2.90
CA LYS A 46 -11.76 12.28 2.70
C LYS A 46 -11.71 12.86 1.29
N LYS A 47 -10.53 13.01 0.71
CA LYS A 47 -10.33 13.50 -0.65
C LYS A 47 -11.07 12.64 -1.69
N ILE A 48 -11.03 11.33 -1.52
CA ILE A 48 -11.70 10.38 -2.40
C ILE A 48 -13.21 10.49 -2.23
N LEU A 49 -13.68 10.49 -0.98
CA LEU A 49 -15.11 10.56 -0.67
C LEU A 49 -15.72 11.89 -1.12
N ASP A 50 -15.01 13.00 -0.95
CA ASP A 50 -15.48 14.32 -1.39
C ASP A 50 -15.62 14.41 -2.92
N SER A 51 -14.88 13.59 -3.66
CA SER A 51 -15.03 13.51 -5.12
C SER A 51 -16.24 12.70 -5.58
N GLY A 52 -17.01 12.13 -4.65
CA GLY A 52 -18.14 11.25 -4.94
C GLY A 52 -17.76 9.81 -5.23
N ARG A 53 -16.51 9.43 -4.99
CA ARG A 53 -16.01 8.07 -5.21
C ARG A 53 -15.77 7.36 -3.90
N ARG A 54 -15.70 6.03 -3.99
CA ARG A 54 -15.34 5.17 -2.86
C ARG A 54 -13.91 4.67 -3.05
N GLU A 55 -13.32 4.20 -1.97
CA GLU A 55 -11.99 3.59 -1.99
C GLU A 55 -11.93 2.41 -2.98
N GLU A 56 -13.00 1.61 -3.02
CA GLU A 56 -13.13 0.43 -3.89
C GLU A 56 -13.20 0.76 -5.38
N ASP A 57 -13.44 2.02 -5.75
CA ASP A 57 -13.47 2.45 -7.15
C ASP A 57 -12.05 2.60 -7.75
N LEU A 58 -11.03 2.64 -6.92
CA LEU A 58 -9.64 2.82 -7.34
C LEU A 58 -9.00 1.47 -7.70
N VAL A 59 -9.45 0.89 -8.79
CA VAL A 59 -9.00 -0.45 -9.26
C VAL A 59 -8.18 -0.41 -10.55
N HIS A 60 -8.16 0.73 -11.25
CA HIS A 60 -7.50 0.86 -12.55
C HIS A 60 -6.00 1.02 -12.39
N LYS A 61 -5.23 0.12 -13.00
CA LYS A 61 -3.76 0.10 -12.91
C LYS A 61 -3.16 1.28 -13.66
N LEU A 62 -2.23 1.98 -13.02
CA LEU A 62 -1.59 3.20 -13.57
C LEU A 62 -0.26 2.92 -14.27
N PHE A 63 0.41 1.82 -13.94
CA PHE A 63 1.78 1.56 -14.40
C PHE A 63 1.94 0.15 -14.95
N ASN A 64 2.89 0.00 -15.88
CA ASN A 64 3.27 -1.30 -16.39
C ASN A 64 4.34 -1.93 -15.48
N ILE A 65 3.89 -2.48 -14.37
CA ILE A 65 4.70 -3.18 -13.37
C ILE A 65 4.11 -4.58 -13.19
N PRO A 66 4.43 -5.53 -14.09
CA PRO A 66 3.69 -6.78 -14.19
C PRO A 66 3.72 -7.64 -12.94
N TYR A 67 4.82 -7.68 -12.21
CA TYR A 67 4.90 -8.49 -10.99
C TYR A 67 3.98 -7.94 -9.90
N VAL A 68 4.06 -6.65 -9.61
CA VAL A 68 3.20 -5.99 -8.63
C VAL A 68 1.73 -6.04 -9.09
N ASN A 69 1.47 -5.82 -10.39
CA ASN A 69 0.11 -5.92 -10.93
C ASN A 69 -0.48 -7.33 -10.75
N SER A 70 0.35 -8.38 -10.83
CA SER A 70 -0.11 -9.75 -10.57
C SER A 70 -0.53 -9.96 -9.11
N ILE A 71 0.13 -9.30 -8.18
CA ILE A 71 -0.24 -9.32 -6.76
C ILE A 71 -1.58 -8.60 -6.55
N ILE A 72 -1.74 -7.45 -7.18
CA ILE A 72 -3.00 -6.70 -7.16
C ILE A 72 -4.16 -7.57 -7.65
N ASP A 73 -3.97 -8.28 -8.76
CA ASP A 73 -5.00 -9.16 -9.33
C ASP A 73 -5.30 -10.36 -8.41
N GLU A 74 -4.27 -10.96 -7.84
CA GLU A 74 -4.41 -12.14 -6.98
C GLU A 74 -5.29 -11.85 -5.77
N TYR A 75 -5.10 -10.72 -5.12
CA TYR A 75 -5.87 -10.31 -3.94
C TYR A 75 -7.04 -9.39 -4.26
N LYS A 76 -7.25 -9.04 -5.53
CA LYS A 76 -8.29 -8.10 -5.97
C LYS A 76 -8.21 -6.78 -5.21
N LEU A 77 -7.01 -6.24 -5.15
CA LEU A 77 -6.73 -5.03 -4.38
C LEU A 77 -7.29 -3.78 -5.06
N TYR A 78 -7.55 -2.79 -4.25
CA TYR A 78 -7.91 -1.45 -4.69
C TYR A 78 -7.13 -0.42 -3.88
N ARG A 79 -6.94 0.76 -4.44
CA ARG A 79 -6.18 1.86 -3.82
C ARG A 79 -4.78 1.42 -3.36
N THR A 80 -4.16 0.51 -4.11
CA THR A 80 -2.82 0.01 -3.79
C THR A 80 -1.79 1.12 -3.97
N LYS A 81 -0.85 1.20 -3.04
CA LYS A 81 0.20 2.22 -3.09
C LYS A 81 1.48 1.71 -2.47
N PHE A 82 2.59 2.25 -2.95
CA PHE A 82 3.84 2.23 -2.20
C PHE A 82 3.86 3.41 -1.25
N PHE A 83 4.42 3.22 -0.08
CA PHE A 83 4.69 4.31 0.83
C PHE A 83 6.03 4.12 1.53
N LEU A 84 6.68 5.24 1.82
CA LEU A 84 7.95 5.30 2.49
C LEU A 84 7.76 5.88 3.88
N MET A 85 8.21 5.15 4.90
CA MET A 85 8.27 5.65 6.26
C MET A 85 9.71 6.07 6.54
N ARG A 86 9.94 7.35 6.68
CA ARG A 86 11.28 7.87 7.02
C ARG A 86 11.60 7.61 8.49
N PRO A 87 12.91 7.49 8.85
CA PRO A 87 13.30 7.33 10.24
C PRO A 87 12.71 8.39 11.16
N LYS A 88 12.34 8.01 12.38
CA LYS A 88 11.78 8.90 13.42
C LYS A 88 10.50 9.61 13.01
N THR A 89 9.71 9.00 12.15
CA THR A 89 8.39 9.51 11.74
C THR A 89 7.30 8.49 12.07
N CYS A 90 6.08 8.97 12.23
CA CYS A 90 4.91 8.12 12.37
C CYS A 90 3.70 8.82 11.75
N TYR A 91 2.74 8.03 11.31
CA TYR A 91 1.44 8.54 10.92
C TYR A 91 0.59 8.83 12.15
N SER A 92 -0.30 9.81 12.03
CA SER A 92 -1.26 10.12 13.09
C SER A 92 -2.19 8.93 13.33
N TYR A 93 -2.64 8.80 14.57
CA TYR A 93 -3.58 7.76 14.94
C TYR A 93 -4.92 8.00 14.22
N HIS A 94 -5.40 7.00 13.51
CA HIS A 94 -6.63 7.07 12.70
C HIS A 94 -7.28 5.70 12.57
N ARG A 95 -8.47 5.67 12.01
CA ARG A 95 -9.18 4.43 11.72
C ARG A 95 -9.35 4.27 10.21
N ASP A 96 -8.94 3.13 9.70
CA ASP A 96 -9.22 2.75 8.32
C ASP A 96 -10.62 2.13 8.23
N GLN A 97 -11.31 2.39 7.13
CA GLN A 97 -12.67 1.85 6.93
C GLN A 97 -12.65 0.39 6.47
N THR A 98 -11.55 -0.06 5.89
CA THR A 98 -11.39 -1.41 5.36
C THR A 98 -10.10 -2.03 5.88
N LYS A 99 -10.05 -3.36 5.82
CA LYS A 99 -8.81 -4.09 6.11
C LYS A 99 -7.73 -3.68 5.12
N ARG A 100 -6.49 -3.73 5.56
CA ARG A 100 -5.33 -3.41 4.74
C ARG A 100 -4.47 -4.66 4.53
N LEU A 101 -4.10 -4.91 3.27
CA LEU A 101 -3.04 -5.86 2.95
C LEU A 101 -1.73 -5.10 2.95
N HIS A 102 -0.84 -5.47 3.84
CA HIS A 102 0.48 -4.84 3.99
C HIS A 102 1.56 -5.85 3.63
N ILE A 103 2.45 -5.46 2.71
CA ILE A 103 3.61 -6.27 2.34
C ILE A 103 4.85 -5.41 2.57
N PRO A 104 5.63 -5.67 3.63
CA PRO A 104 6.87 -4.94 3.83
C PRO A 104 7.89 -5.34 2.75
N ILE A 105 8.53 -4.35 2.14
CA ILE A 105 9.52 -4.57 1.10
C ILE A 105 10.91 -4.41 1.68
N VAL A 106 11.14 -3.32 2.40
CA VAL A 106 12.33 -3.05 3.19
C VAL A 106 11.88 -2.66 4.58
N THR A 107 12.28 -3.39 5.59
CA THR A 107 11.90 -3.12 6.97
C THR A 107 13.04 -3.44 7.94
N ASN A 108 12.83 -3.14 9.21
CA ASN A 108 13.77 -3.48 10.29
C ASN A 108 13.00 -3.72 11.59
N ASP A 109 13.70 -4.15 12.63
CA ASP A 109 13.09 -4.51 13.91
C ASP A 109 12.55 -3.33 14.72
N LYS A 110 12.82 -2.11 14.28
CA LYS A 110 12.32 -0.88 14.92
C LYS A 110 11.01 -0.37 14.31
N CYS A 111 10.59 -0.94 13.17
CA CYS A 111 9.32 -0.60 12.54
C CYS A 111 8.17 -1.38 13.17
N PHE A 112 7.09 -0.70 13.50
CA PHE A 112 5.91 -1.34 14.09
C PHE A 112 4.65 -0.50 13.84
N PHE A 113 3.51 -1.18 13.98
CA PHE A 113 2.20 -0.53 14.05
C PHE A 113 1.72 -0.53 15.49
N VAL A 114 0.85 0.41 15.82
CA VAL A 114 0.05 0.37 17.04
C VAL A 114 -1.41 0.24 16.60
N ILE A 115 -1.99 -0.91 16.85
CA ILE A 115 -3.37 -1.23 16.45
C ILE A 115 -4.14 -1.64 17.70
N ASN A 116 -5.23 -0.93 18.00
CA ASN A 116 -6.02 -1.16 19.21
C ASN A 116 -5.14 -1.18 20.48
N ASP A 117 -4.26 -0.18 20.58
CA ASP A 117 -3.33 0.00 21.70
C ASP A 117 -2.30 -1.13 21.90
N LYS A 118 -2.10 -1.95 20.85
CA LYS A 118 -1.11 -3.04 20.85
C LYS A 118 -0.06 -2.81 19.77
N VAL A 119 1.19 -3.09 20.13
CA VAL A 119 2.28 -3.10 19.14
C VAL A 119 2.15 -4.33 18.24
N VAL A 120 2.10 -4.10 16.95
CA VAL A 120 2.01 -5.15 15.92
C VAL A 120 3.22 -5.01 15.00
N ARG A 121 3.96 -6.08 14.84
CA ARG A 121 5.13 -6.11 13.96
C ARG A 121 4.87 -6.96 12.74
N THR A 122 5.44 -6.54 11.61
CA THR A 122 5.37 -7.24 10.33
C THR A 122 6.82 -7.44 9.84
N PRO A 123 7.57 -8.37 10.44
CA PRO A 123 9.02 -8.41 10.30
C PRO A 123 9.53 -9.05 9.00
N GLU A 124 8.70 -9.83 8.30
CA GLU A 124 9.18 -10.61 7.16
C GLU A 124 8.98 -9.86 5.85
N GLU A 125 10.06 -9.45 5.23
CA GLU A 125 10.02 -8.78 3.91
C GLU A 125 9.43 -9.71 2.85
N GLY A 126 8.46 -9.21 2.10
CA GLY A 126 7.74 -9.98 1.07
C GLY A 126 6.54 -10.77 1.58
N ARG A 127 6.31 -10.83 2.89
CA ARG A 127 5.17 -11.54 3.48
C ARG A 127 3.94 -10.64 3.53
N PRO A 128 2.80 -11.08 2.98
CA PRO A 128 1.56 -10.32 3.15
C PRO A 128 0.98 -10.48 4.56
N TYR A 129 0.62 -9.36 5.14
CA TYR A 129 -0.09 -9.28 6.44
C TYR A 129 -1.41 -8.57 6.23
N VAL A 130 -2.50 -9.15 6.72
CA VAL A 130 -3.81 -8.50 6.71
C VAL A 130 -4.00 -7.80 8.06
N LEU A 131 -4.05 -6.48 8.02
CA LEU A 131 -4.22 -5.62 9.18
C LEU A 131 -5.66 -5.13 9.27
N ASP A 132 -6.24 -5.18 10.47
CA ASP A 132 -7.63 -4.80 10.71
C ASP A 132 -7.72 -3.74 11.81
#